data_cf60a101e3db0ad89a437704200c5625
#
_entry.id   cf60a101e3db0ad89a437704200c5625
#
_cell.length_a   1.000
_cell.length_b   1.000
_cell.length_c   1.000
_cell.angle_alpha   90.00
_cell.angle_beta   90.00
_cell.angle_gamma   90.00
#
_symmetry.space_group_name_H-M   'P 1'
#
loop_
_entity.id
_entity.type
_entity.pdbx_description
1 polymer ?
#
loop_
_entity_poly.entity_id
_entity_poly.type
_entity_poly.pdbx_seq_one_letter_code
_entity_poly.pdbx_strand_id
1 'polypeptide(L)'
;LKRLLPEEDDDKEIPVKIDFAANQARFTFNGVEVTTKLLEGTYPDYERVIPTNNDKVFLISREALLQALQRTAVLASDKFKGVRWLLSPSLLSIQSSNSDQEEGNDNIAVDYQGDPIDIGFNIDFLSDVLSNLKNDKVKIALSGPQGSALITMPESDDFKYVLMPMRL
;
A
#
# COMPACT_ATOMS: atom_id res chain seq x y z
N LEU A 1 -11.82 -11.04 12.25
CA LEU A 1 -11.21 -12.37 12.37
C LEU A 1 -9.80 -12.30 12.96
N LYS A 2 -8.87 -11.52 12.41
CA LYS A 2 -7.47 -11.44 12.87
C LYS A 2 -7.31 -11.26 14.39
N ARG A 3 -8.17 -10.50 15.05
CA ARG A 3 -8.13 -10.30 16.52
C ARG A 3 -8.70 -11.46 17.35
N LEU A 4 -9.36 -12.41 16.70
CA LEU A 4 -10.00 -13.55 17.35
C LEU A 4 -9.25 -14.85 17.10
N LEU A 5 -8.33 -14.85 16.15
CA LEU A 5 -7.41 -15.95 15.94
C LEU A 5 -6.29 -15.83 16.98
N PRO A 6 -5.86 -16.93 17.62
CA PRO A 6 -4.70 -16.90 18.50
C PRO A 6 -3.48 -16.43 17.70
N GLU A 7 -2.56 -15.74 18.37
CA GLU A 7 -1.24 -15.45 17.81
C GLU A 7 -0.57 -16.78 17.46
N GLU A 8 0.20 -16.78 16.38
CA GLU A 8 0.87 -17.96 15.83
C GLU A 8 1.61 -18.73 16.94
N ASP A 9 0.99 -19.80 17.41
CA ASP A 9 1.70 -20.86 18.16
C ASP A 9 2.13 -21.86 17.09
N ASP A 10 3.42 -21.93 16.81
CA ASP A 10 4.04 -22.49 15.61
C ASP A 10 3.70 -23.96 15.27
N ASP A 11 2.90 -24.65 16.06
CA ASP A 11 2.66 -26.10 15.92
C ASP A 11 1.18 -26.54 15.81
N LYS A 12 0.21 -25.63 15.72
CA LYS A 12 -1.22 -26.05 15.62
C LYS A 12 -1.97 -25.30 14.54
N GLU A 13 -2.18 -25.97 13.41
CA GLU A 13 -3.18 -25.53 12.43
C GLU A 13 -4.56 -25.50 13.07
N ILE A 14 -5.18 -24.34 13.17
CA ILE A 14 -6.56 -24.20 13.62
C ILE A 14 -7.45 -24.15 12.39
N PRO A 15 -8.23 -25.20 12.12
CA PRO A 15 -9.13 -25.20 10.98
C PRO A 15 -10.23 -24.16 11.17
N VAL A 16 -10.44 -23.33 10.17
CA VAL A 16 -11.56 -22.39 10.09
C VAL A 16 -12.60 -22.98 9.15
N LYS A 17 -13.76 -23.38 9.70
CA LYS A 17 -14.90 -23.79 8.87
C LYS A 17 -15.65 -22.55 8.39
N ILE A 18 -15.95 -22.49 7.09
CA ILE A 18 -16.69 -21.40 6.47
C ILE A 18 -17.95 -21.97 5.83
N ASP A 19 -19.12 -21.51 6.30
CA ASP A 19 -20.42 -21.85 5.75
C ASP A 19 -21.03 -20.61 5.08
N PHE A 20 -21.55 -20.74 3.87
CA PHE A 20 -22.24 -19.66 3.16
C PHE A 20 -23.74 -19.92 3.08
N ALA A 21 -24.53 -18.88 3.34
CA ALA A 21 -25.95 -18.79 3.06
C ALA A 21 -26.19 -17.73 1.97
N ALA A 22 -27.44 -17.48 1.58
CA ALA A 22 -27.79 -16.55 0.52
C ALA A 22 -27.20 -15.13 0.71
N ASN A 23 -27.16 -14.64 1.94
CA ASN A 23 -26.69 -13.28 2.26
C ASN A 23 -25.78 -13.21 3.47
N GLN A 24 -25.26 -14.33 3.96
CA GLN A 24 -24.43 -14.40 5.15
C GLN A 24 -23.28 -15.39 4.97
N ALA A 25 -22.16 -15.11 5.63
CA ALA A 25 -21.07 -16.05 5.83
C ALA A 25 -20.87 -16.29 7.33
N ARG A 26 -20.65 -17.56 7.71
CA ARG A 26 -20.37 -18.00 9.07
C ARG A 26 -18.99 -18.60 9.12
N PHE A 27 -18.19 -18.15 10.07
CA PHE A 27 -16.85 -18.64 10.35
C PHE A 27 -16.87 -19.32 11.71
N THR A 28 -16.49 -20.58 11.78
CA THR A 28 -16.41 -21.34 13.03
C THR A 28 -15.01 -21.85 13.25
N PHE A 29 -14.41 -21.50 14.37
CA PHE A 29 -13.06 -21.92 14.75
C PHE A 29 -12.91 -21.86 16.27
N ASN A 30 -12.23 -22.83 16.85
CA ASN A 30 -11.86 -22.90 18.27
C ASN A 30 -13.00 -22.54 19.26
N GLY A 31 -14.22 -23.02 18.98
CA GLY A 31 -15.40 -22.72 19.80
C GLY A 31 -15.99 -21.32 19.62
N VAL A 32 -15.43 -20.53 18.73
CA VAL A 32 -15.95 -19.20 18.37
C VAL A 32 -16.75 -19.31 17.08
N GLU A 33 -17.90 -18.65 17.03
CA GLU A 33 -18.70 -18.50 15.82
C GLU A 33 -18.87 -17.00 15.49
N VAL A 34 -18.52 -16.64 14.26
CA VAL A 34 -18.68 -15.27 13.73
C VAL A 34 -19.56 -15.32 12.49
N THR A 35 -20.72 -14.66 12.55
CA THR A 35 -21.60 -14.51 11.39
C THR A 35 -21.54 -13.06 10.88
N THR A 36 -21.40 -12.88 9.57
CA THR A 36 -21.38 -11.57 8.92
C THR A 36 -22.34 -11.58 7.73
N LYS A 37 -22.95 -10.42 7.46
CA LYS A 37 -23.75 -10.21 6.26
C LYS A 37 -22.81 -10.04 5.06
N LEU A 38 -23.16 -10.63 3.93
CA LEU A 38 -22.49 -10.40 2.66
C LEU A 38 -22.90 -9.05 2.09
N LEU A 39 -22.00 -8.39 1.39
CA LEU A 39 -22.29 -7.19 0.62
C LEU A 39 -23.22 -7.56 -0.54
N GLU A 40 -24.19 -6.70 -0.79
CA GLU A 40 -25.06 -6.83 -1.96
C GLU A 40 -24.40 -6.22 -3.19
N GLY A 41 -24.51 -6.87 -4.34
CA GLY A 41 -24.00 -6.38 -5.62
C GLY A 41 -22.95 -7.30 -6.25
N THR A 42 -22.57 -6.94 -7.46
CA THR A 42 -21.50 -7.63 -8.19
C THR A 42 -20.15 -7.09 -7.74
N TYR A 43 -19.23 -7.96 -7.39
CA TYR A 43 -17.86 -7.56 -7.08
C TYR A 43 -17.22 -6.91 -8.32
N PRO A 44 -16.59 -5.74 -8.20
CA PRO A 44 -15.93 -5.09 -9.33
C PRO A 44 -14.85 -5.99 -9.94
N ASP A 45 -14.72 -5.91 -11.26
CA ASP A 45 -13.64 -6.56 -12.00
C ASP A 45 -12.31 -5.88 -11.62
N TYR A 46 -11.60 -6.47 -10.66
CA TYR A 46 -10.35 -5.91 -10.13
C TYR A 46 -9.22 -5.92 -11.16
N GLU A 47 -9.25 -6.79 -12.16
CA GLU A 47 -8.24 -6.83 -13.21
C GLU A 47 -8.19 -5.53 -14.01
N ARG A 48 -9.34 -4.88 -14.17
CA ARG A 48 -9.43 -3.56 -14.83
C ARG A 48 -8.83 -2.41 -14.03
N VAL A 49 -8.64 -2.61 -12.73
CA VAL A 49 -8.05 -1.59 -11.85
C VAL A 49 -6.52 -1.69 -11.83
N ILE A 50 -5.97 -2.84 -12.18
CA ILE A 50 -4.52 -3.04 -12.24
C ILE A 50 -3.96 -2.29 -13.46
N PRO A 51 -3.09 -1.26 -13.26
CA PRO A 51 -2.55 -0.50 -14.37
C PRO A 51 -1.60 -1.38 -15.20
N THR A 52 -1.75 -1.32 -16.52
CA THR A 52 -0.94 -2.09 -17.47
C THR A 52 0.09 -1.22 -18.21
N ASN A 53 -0.03 0.11 -18.12
CA ASN A 53 0.77 1.07 -18.90
C ASN A 53 1.78 1.84 -18.03
N ASN A 54 2.15 1.30 -16.86
CA ASN A 54 3.14 1.92 -15.98
C ASN A 54 4.55 1.61 -16.50
N ASP A 55 5.12 2.55 -17.23
CA ASP A 55 6.43 2.45 -17.89
C ASP A 55 7.60 2.95 -17.05
N LYS A 56 7.32 3.71 -16.00
CA LYS A 56 8.33 4.29 -15.09
C LYS A 56 8.49 3.39 -13.88
N VAL A 57 9.47 2.50 -13.98
CA VAL A 57 9.67 1.41 -13.01
C VAL A 57 11.00 1.58 -12.29
N PHE A 58 10.98 1.41 -10.98
CA PHE A 58 12.19 1.41 -10.15
C PHE A 58 12.05 0.47 -8.96
N LEU A 59 13.20 0.04 -8.45
CA LEU A 59 13.33 -0.72 -7.22
C LEU A 59 13.77 0.21 -6.09
N ILE A 60 13.20 0.02 -4.92
CA ILE A 60 13.56 0.79 -3.73
C ILE A 60 13.60 -0.10 -2.50
N SER A 61 14.49 0.21 -1.55
CA SER A 61 14.48 -0.44 -0.25
C SER A 61 13.17 -0.16 0.47
N ARG A 62 12.45 -1.24 0.83
CA ARG A 62 11.18 -1.16 1.57
C ARG A 62 11.36 -0.41 2.88
N GLU A 63 12.41 -0.75 3.62
CA GLU A 63 12.68 -0.15 4.92
C GLU A 63 13.07 1.33 4.79
N ALA A 64 13.94 1.68 3.84
CA ALA A 64 14.32 3.08 3.62
C ALA A 64 13.11 3.94 3.25
N LEU A 65 12.22 3.42 2.38
CA LEU A 65 10.99 4.12 2.01
C LEU A 65 10.05 4.27 3.21
N LEU A 66 9.84 3.20 3.99
CA LEU A 66 8.97 3.26 5.17
C LEU A 66 9.48 4.27 6.21
N GLN A 67 10.78 4.28 6.48
CA GLN A 67 11.39 5.23 7.41
C GLN A 67 11.28 6.67 6.91
N ALA A 68 11.47 6.92 5.61
CA ALA A 68 11.30 8.25 5.03
C ALA A 68 9.84 8.73 5.15
N LEU A 69 8.87 7.86 4.88
CA LEU A 69 7.46 8.16 5.08
C LEU A 69 7.13 8.46 6.55
N GLN A 70 7.68 7.70 7.48
CA GLN A 70 7.49 7.95 8.92
C GLN A 70 8.05 9.31 9.35
N ARG A 71 9.24 9.70 8.85
CA ARG A 71 9.83 11.02 9.15
C ARG A 71 8.99 12.15 8.56
N THR A 72 8.56 12.03 7.31
CA THR A 72 7.72 13.05 6.66
C THR A 72 6.30 13.09 7.21
N ALA A 73 5.77 11.97 7.73
CA ALA A 73 4.46 11.90 8.36
C ALA A 73 4.30 12.81 9.58
N VAL A 74 5.39 13.08 10.30
CA VAL A 74 5.38 13.96 11.50
C VAL A 74 4.88 15.37 11.17
N LEU A 75 5.16 15.83 9.94
CA LEU A 75 4.76 17.16 9.46
C LEU A 75 3.55 17.11 8.53
N ALA A 76 3.02 15.92 8.24
CA ALA A 76 1.79 15.81 7.47
C ALA A 76 0.59 16.28 8.32
N SER A 77 -0.31 17.03 7.71
CA SER A 77 -1.56 17.45 8.36
C SER A 77 -2.41 16.23 8.73
N ASP A 78 -2.97 16.21 9.94
CA ASP A 78 -3.92 15.17 10.40
C ASP A 78 -5.14 15.02 9.50
N LYS A 79 -5.53 16.09 8.79
CA LYS A 79 -6.67 16.09 7.87
C LYS A 79 -6.32 15.64 6.45
N PHE A 80 -5.11 15.93 6.00
CA PHE A 80 -4.67 15.71 4.62
C PHE A 80 -3.41 14.86 4.61
N LYS A 81 -3.45 13.65 5.00
CA LYS A 81 -2.31 12.72 5.02
C LYS A 81 -1.62 12.52 3.65
N GLY A 82 -1.45 13.62 2.92
CA GLY A 82 -0.84 13.68 1.61
C GLY A 82 0.68 13.76 1.71
N VAL A 83 1.35 13.00 0.87
CA VAL A 83 2.79 13.07 0.65
C VAL A 83 3.05 13.23 -0.85
N ARG A 84 3.92 14.15 -1.21
CA ARG A 84 4.34 14.43 -2.59
C ARG A 84 5.62 13.69 -2.89
N TRP A 85 5.64 12.96 -3.96
CA TRP A 85 6.81 12.29 -4.50
C TRP A 85 7.31 13.02 -5.74
N LEU A 86 8.54 13.48 -5.69
CA LEU A 86 9.27 14.01 -6.83
C LEU A 86 10.31 12.97 -7.23
N LEU A 87 9.96 12.17 -8.23
CA LEU A 87 10.87 11.17 -8.80
C LEU A 87 11.68 11.85 -9.92
N SER A 88 12.97 11.74 -9.88
CA SER A 88 13.91 12.22 -10.90
C SER A 88 15.02 11.19 -11.10
N PRO A 89 15.87 11.32 -12.12
CA PRO A 89 17.00 10.40 -12.29
C PRO A 89 17.82 10.25 -11.01
N SER A 90 17.96 9.02 -10.57
CA SER A 90 18.69 8.57 -9.37
C SER A 90 18.15 9.07 -8.02
N LEU A 91 17.00 9.77 -7.96
CA LEU A 91 16.51 10.40 -6.75
C LEU A 91 14.98 10.33 -6.63
N LEU A 92 14.50 9.89 -5.49
CA LEU A 92 13.12 10.09 -5.03
C LEU A 92 13.13 11.07 -3.85
N SER A 93 12.55 12.25 -4.03
CA SER A 93 12.29 13.21 -2.95
C SER A 93 10.85 13.05 -2.47
N ILE A 94 10.68 12.93 -1.16
CA ILE A 94 9.39 12.75 -0.49
C ILE A 94 9.14 14.00 0.35
N GLN A 95 8.05 14.70 0.07
CA GLN A 95 7.72 15.97 0.70
C GLN A 95 6.34 15.91 1.35
N SER A 96 6.22 16.49 2.53
CA SER A 96 4.95 16.74 3.21
C SER A 96 4.89 18.18 3.69
N SER A 97 3.69 18.73 3.78
CA SER A 97 3.46 20.04 4.35
C SER A 97 2.16 20.05 5.15
N ASN A 98 2.08 20.94 6.14
CA ASN A 98 0.87 21.17 6.93
C ASN A 98 0.27 22.56 6.67
N SER A 99 -0.84 22.84 7.35
CA SER A 99 -1.54 24.14 7.26
C SER A 99 -0.72 25.33 7.80
N ASP A 100 0.27 25.04 8.64
CA ASP A 100 1.13 26.04 9.28
C ASP A 100 2.39 26.35 8.45
N GLN A 101 2.42 25.86 7.20
CA GLN A 101 3.54 25.99 6.25
C GLN A 101 4.86 25.35 6.72
N GLU A 102 4.77 24.39 7.63
CA GLU A 102 5.93 23.56 7.95
C GLU A 102 6.10 22.50 6.86
N GLU A 103 7.33 22.29 6.43
CA GLU A 103 7.67 21.37 5.34
C GLU A 103 8.65 20.31 5.82
N GLY A 104 8.35 19.06 5.50
CA GLY A 104 9.25 17.92 5.67
C GLY A 104 9.73 17.43 4.30
N ASN A 105 11.03 17.18 4.19
CA ASN A 105 11.61 16.63 2.97
C ASN A 105 12.59 15.52 3.33
N ASP A 106 12.49 14.40 2.61
CA ASP A 106 13.43 13.29 2.70
C ASP A 106 13.79 12.80 1.30
N ASN A 107 15.02 12.34 1.12
CA ASN A 107 15.56 11.96 -0.17
C ASN A 107 16.10 10.53 -0.12
N ILE A 108 15.72 9.73 -1.11
CA ILE A 108 16.17 8.34 -1.25
C ILE A 108 16.80 8.17 -2.63
N ALA A 109 18.00 7.60 -2.66
CA ALA A 109 18.62 7.21 -3.92
C ALA A 109 17.87 6.00 -4.53
N VAL A 110 17.57 6.08 -5.82
CA VAL A 110 16.85 5.05 -6.57
C VAL A 110 17.53 4.77 -7.90
N ASP A 111 17.45 3.56 -8.40
CA ASP A 111 17.92 3.21 -9.75
C ASP A 111 16.80 3.52 -10.76
N TYR A 112 16.71 4.79 -11.11
CA TYR A 112 15.74 5.31 -12.07
C TYR A 112 16.45 6.30 -13.02
N GLN A 113 16.13 6.21 -14.32
CA GLN A 113 16.74 7.08 -15.35
C GLN A 113 15.70 7.67 -16.30
N GLY A 114 14.41 7.58 -15.97
CA GLY A 114 13.32 8.09 -16.79
C GLY A 114 13.02 9.58 -16.56
N ASP A 115 11.94 10.02 -17.20
CA ASP A 115 11.44 11.40 -17.05
C ASP A 115 10.99 11.69 -15.61
N PRO A 116 11.18 12.93 -15.14
CA PRO A 116 10.70 13.33 -13.82
C PRO A 116 9.18 13.18 -13.67
N ILE A 117 8.76 12.76 -12.48
CA ILE A 117 7.34 12.65 -12.10
C ILE A 117 7.12 13.38 -10.80
N ASP A 118 6.00 14.11 -10.74
CA ASP A 118 5.46 14.76 -9.56
C ASP A 118 4.09 14.15 -9.27
N ILE A 119 3.94 13.43 -8.16
CA ILE A 119 2.74 12.66 -7.84
C ILE A 119 2.47 12.65 -6.34
N GLY A 120 1.20 12.80 -5.95
CA GLY A 120 0.77 12.76 -4.56
C GLY A 120 0.16 11.43 -4.17
N PHE A 121 0.39 11.00 -2.92
CA PHE A 121 -0.21 9.80 -2.36
C PHE A 121 -0.66 10.02 -0.92
N ASN A 122 -1.58 9.16 -0.46
CA ASN A 122 -1.90 9.07 0.96
C ASN A 122 -0.81 8.26 1.68
N ILE A 123 -0.20 8.88 2.70
CA ILE A 123 0.92 8.31 3.45
C ILE A 123 0.54 7.06 4.25
N ASP A 124 -0.70 7.00 4.75
CA ASP A 124 -1.17 5.84 5.52
C ASP A 124 -1.24 4.60 4.63
N PHE A 125 -1.77 4.72 3.40
CA PHE A 125 -1.86 3.60 2.47
C PHE A 125 -0.48 3.10 2.02
N LEU A 126 0.47 4.01 1.82
CA LEU A 126 1.87 3.64 1.55
C LEU A 126 2.49 2.90 2.74
N SER A 127 2.31 3.43 3.94
CA SER A 127 2.84 2.84 5.16
C SER A 127 2.24 1.46 5.44
N ASP A 128 0.93 1.31 5.20
CA ASP A 128 0.23 0.03 5.38
C ASP A 128 0.79 -1.06 4.46
N VAL A 129 0.93 -0.77 3.17
CA VAL A 129 1.47 -1.77 2.25
C VAL A 129 2.91 -2.15 2.59
N LEU A 130 3.76 -1.17 2.88
CA LEU A 130 5.18 -1.42 3.20
C LEU A 130 5.37 -2.16 4.52
N SER A 131 4.52 -1.91 5.52
CA SER A 131 4.57 -2.58 6.82
C SER A 131 4.12 -4.05 6.76
N ASN A 132 3.25 -4.40 5.80
CA ASN A 132 2.75 -5.76 5.63
C ASN A 132 3.63 -6.63 4.71
N LEU A 133 4.57 -6.03 4.00
CA LEU A 133 5.55 -6.76 3.19
C LEU A 133 6.78 -7.13 4.02
N LYS A 134 7.36 -8.28 3.72
CA LYS A 134 8.58 -8.80 4.42
C LYS A 134 9.84 -8.72 3.53
N ASN A 135 9.71 -8.35 2.28
CA ASN A 135 10.81 -8.27 1.32
C ASN A 135 11.71 -7.06 1.59
N ASP A 136 12.99 -7.18 1.29
CA ASP A 136 13.96 -6.08 1.44
C ASP A 136 13.69 -4.95 0.46
N LYS A 137 13.22 -5.27 -0.74
CA LYS A 137 12.92 -4.30 -1.81
C LYS A 137 11.49 -4.44 -2.29
N VAL A 138 10.94 -3.33 -2.77
CA VAL A 138 9.69 -3.28 -3.50
C VAL A 138 9.93 -2.70 -4.89
N LYS A 139 9.13 -3.16 -5.85
CA LYS A 139 9.11 -2.64 -7.21
C LYS A 139 7.93 -1.69 -7.33
N ILE A 140 8.20 -0.47 -7.75
CA ILE A 140 7.19 0.57 -7.94
C ILE A 140 7.13 0.90 -9.43
N ALA A 141 5.93 0.91 -9.97
CA ALA A 141 5.67 1.28 -11.36
C ALA A 141 4.66 2.43 -11.43
N LEU A 142 5.00 3.48 -12.16
CA LEU A 142 4.20 4.69 -12.36
C LEU A 142 4.01 4.94 -13.87
N SER A 143 2.92 5.61 -14.23
CA SER A 143 2.70 6.06 -15.63
C SER A 143 2.80 7.58 -15.76
N GLY A 144 2.48 8.32 -14.69
CA GLY A 144 2.47 9.77 -14.66
C GLY A 144 1.74 10.32 -13.44
N PRO A 145 1.55 11.65 -13.35
CA PRO A 145 1.04 12.30 -12.13
C PRO A 145 -0.42 11.96 -11.77
N GLN A 146 -1.19 11.40 -12.69
CA GLN A 146 -2.60 11.05 -12.48
C GLN A 146 -2.86 9.53 -12.59
N GLY A 147 -1.85 8.75 -12.93
CA GLY A 147 -1.97 7.30 -13.05
C GLY A 147 -1.83 6.60 -11.70
N SER A 148 -2.55 5.51 -11.52
CA SER A 148 -2.39 4.68 -10.32
C SER A 148 -0.99 4.06 -10.27
N ALA A 149 -0.38 4.10 -9.10
CA ALA A 149 0.86 3.36 -8.85
C ALA A 149 0.58 1.88 -8.68
N LEU A 150 1.49 1.05 -9.15
CA LEU A 150 1.50 -0.38 -8.89
C LEU A 150 2.73 -0.72 -8.05
N ILE A 151 2.50 -1.30 -6.88
CA ILE A 151 3.55 -1.78 -5.99
C ILE A 151 3.51 -3.31 -6.01
N THR A 152 4.65 -3.92 -6.29
CA THR A 152 4.81 -5.38 -6.38
C THR A 152 6.08 -5.83 -5.67
N MET A 153 6.19 -7.12 -5.46
CA MET A 153 7.45 -7.74 -5.04
C MET A 153 8.36 -7.95 -6.27
N PRO A 154 9.68 -7.73 -6.17
CA PRO A 154 10.57 -7.84 -7.33
C PRO A 154 10.59 -9.22 -8.00
N GLU A 155 10.39 -10.28 -7.23
CA GLU A 155 10.58 -11.68 -7.62
C GLU A 155 9.28 -12.50 -7.64
N SER A 156 8.12 -11.86 -7.43
CA SER A 156 6.82 -12.55 -7.40
C SER A 156 5.71 -11.68 -7.96
N ASP A 157 4.86 -12.29 -8.76
CA ASP A 157 3.64 -11.68 -9.28
C ASP A 157 2.40 -11.94 -8.39
N ASP A 158 2.58 -12.65 -7.28
CA ASP A 158 1.48 -13.06 -6.39
C ASP A 158 0.88 -11.90 -5.60
N PHE A 159 1.63 -10.81 -5.46
CA PHE A 159 1.21 -9.62 -4.74
C PHE A 159 1.18 -8.41 -5.67
N LYS A 160 0.03 -7.75 -5.74
CA LYS A 160 -0.18 -6.49 -6.46
C LYS A 160 -0.95 -5.53 -5.59
N TYR A 161 -0.39 -4.36 -5.36
CA TYR A 161 -1.04 -3.28 -4.65
C TYR A 161 -1.19 -2.08 -5.56
N VAL A 162 -2.42 -1.68 -5.80
CA VAL A 162 -2.74 -0.52 -6.64
C VAL A 162 -3.07 0.66 -5.74
N LEU A 163 -2.35 1.75 -5.90
CA LEU A 163 -2.52 2.96 -5.13
C LEU A 163 -2.92 4.10 -6.05
N MET A 164 -4.10 4.68 -5.80
CA MET A 164 -4.56 5.84 -6.54
C MET A 164 -3.81 7.11 -6.07
N PRO A 165 -3.39 7.98 -7.01
CA PRO A 165 -2.82 9.26 -6.64
C PRO A 165 -3.87 10.17 -6.02
N MET A 166 -3.41 11.10 -5.20
CA MET A 166 -4.24 12.18 -4.67
C MET A 166 -3.73 13.53 -5.15
N ARG A 167 -4.63 14.49 -5.26
CA ARG A 167 -4.27 15.89 -5.52
C ARG A 167 -3.83 16.53 -4.21
N LEU A 168 -2.69 17.16 -4.23
CA LEU A 168 -2.09 17.91 -3.12
C LEU A 168 -2.20 19.40 -3.38
#